data_65939f2b8c58bec4e1b97b0ebe40154c
#
_entry.id   65939f2b8c58bec4e1b97b0ebe40154c
#
_cell.length_a   1.000
_cell.length_b   1.000
_cell.length_c   1.000
_cell.angle_alpha   90.00
_cell.angle_beta   90.00
_cell.angle_gamma   90.00
#
_symmetry.space_group_name_H-M   'P 1'
#
loop_
_entity.id
_entity.type
_entity.pdbx_description
1 polymer ?
#
loop_
_entity_poly.entity_id
_entity_poly.type
_entity_poly.pdbx_seq_one_letter_code
_entity_poly.pdbx_strand_id
1 'polypeptide(L)'
;VSSTARGRGDVYKSLTKAALAQALLLLRTALELGYSEGCLNSKSFQSHQKELESFPELISILLNEKSGFMRNLARITSSVQNWIFLGCGIYYPVAMESALKMKEVTYLHAEGMPAGFLKHGTLSMIEESVHSLFFVPPPAEVDLHNRTIIAIEEIKTRGGTLVGLYFEGDSQAKSLLDHAVELPPVPFLIAPFVQMILAQMFAYYTALDLKRNIDKPRNLAKSVTVG
;
A
#
# COMPACT_ATOMS: atom_id res chain seq x y z
N VAL A 1 -28.88 5.72 -25.12
CA VAL A 1 -27.96 6.88 -25.17
C VAL A 1 -27.49 7.32 -23.77
N SER A 2 -27.35 6.47 -22.81
CA SER A 2 -26.84 6.92 -21.49
C SER A 2 -25.77 6.02 -20.89
N SER A 3 -25.24 5.08 -21.66
CA SER A 3 -24.23 4.14 -21.17
C SER A 3 -22.83 4.72 -21.05
N THR A 4 -22.53 5.80 -21.77
CA THR A 4 -21.19 6.41 -21.80
C THR A 4 -20.86 7.29 -20.59
N ALA A 5 -21.85 7.90 -19.95
CA ALA A 5 -21.63 8.77 -18.79
C ALA A 5 -21.50 7.98 -17.45
N ARG A 6 -22.19 6.83 -17.33
CA ARG A 6 -22.03 5.93 -16.18
C ARG A 6 -20.68 5.20 -16.18
N GLY A 7 -20.14 4.89 -17.36
CA GLY A 7 -18.90 4.14 -17.47
C GLY A 7 -17.62 4.88 -17.00
N ARG A 8 -17.61 6.20 -16.94
CA ARG A 8 -16.38 6.95 -16.59
C ARG A 8 -16.13 7.04 -15.08
N GLY A 9 -17.17 7.26 -14.27
CA GLY A 9 -17.03 7.28 -12.80
C GLY A 9 -16.78 5.90 -12.21
N ASP A 10 -17.40 4.86 -12.78
CA ASP A 10 -17.22 3.47 -12.35
C ASP A 10 -15.85 2.89 -12.71
N VAL A 11 -15.16 3.44 -13.70
CA VAL A 11 -13.83 2.98 -14.12
C VAL A 11 -12.78 3.27 -13.05
N TYR A 12 -12.78 4.45 -12.43
CA TYR A 12 -11.81 4.78 -11.39
C TYR A 12 -12.09 4.04 -10.08
N LYS A 13 -13.36 3.92 -9.69
CA LYS A 13 -13.77 3.03 -8.60
C LYS A 13 -13.40 1.58 -8.87
N SER A 14 -13.43 1.16 -10.12
CA SER A 14 -13.11 -0.20 -10.55
C SER A 14 -11.59 -0.46 -10.58
N LEU A 15 -10.73 0.51 -10.91
CA LEU A 15 -9.27 0.28 -10.97
C LEU A 15 -8.68 -0.09 -9.61
N THR A 16 -9.03 0.63 -8.55
CA THR A 16 -8.56 0.32 -7.19
C THR A 16 -9.04 -1.06 -6.72
N LYS A 17 -10.32 -1.34 -6.90
CA LYS A 17 -10.90 -2.66 -6.57
C LYS A 17 -10.37 -3.76 -7.49
N ALA A 18 -10.16 -3.45 -8.78
CA ALA A 18 -9.69 -4.41 -9.76
C ALA A 18 -8.27 -4.87 -9.47
N ALA A 19 -7.34 -3.98 -9.11
CA ALA A 19 -5.97 -4.35 -8.76
C ALA A 19 -5.94 -5.35 -7.60
N LEU A 20 -6.66 -5.06 -6.51
CA LEU A 20 -6.77 -5.96 -5.37
C LEU A 20 -7.45 -7.29 -5.74
N ALA A 21 -8.58 -7.23 -6.45
CA ALA A 21 -9.32 -8.44 -6.84
C ALA A 21 -8.51 -9.33 -7.79
N GLN A 22 -7.77 -8.74 -8.74
CA GLN A 22 -6.89 -9.49 -9.64
C GLN A 22 -5.74 -10.15 -8.88
N ALA A 23 -5.11 -9.43 -7.96
CA ALA A 23 -4.02 -9.97 -7.16
C ALA A 23 -4.48 -11.12 -6.24
N LEU A 24 -5.66 -10.98 -5.61
CA LEU A 24 -6.27 -12.06 -4.81
C LEU A 24 -6.68 -13.26 -5.68
N LEU A 25 -7.19 -13.03 -6.89
CA LEU A 25 -7.50 -14.11 -7.82
C LEU A 25 -6.24 -14.86 -8.27
N LEU A 26 -5.17 -14.15 -8.57
CA LEU A 26 -3.88 -14.76 -8.91
C LEU A 26 -3.30 -15.55 -7.73
N LEU A 27 -3.39 -15.02 -6.52
CA LEU A 27 -2.97 -15.75 -5.31
C LEU A 27 -3.78 -17.03 -5.15
N ARG A 28 -5.12 -16.96 -5.26
CA ARG A 28 -5.98 -18.14 -5.20
C ARG A 28 -5.60 -19.17 -6.26
N THR A 29 -5.40 -18.72 -7.50
CA THR A 29 -4.99 -19.60 -8.60
C THR A 29 -3.64 -20.27 -8.31
N ALA A 30 -2.66 -19.53 -7.77
CA ALA A 30 -1.38 -20.09 -7.38
C ALA A 30 -1.49 -21.14 -6.28
N LEU A 31 -2.37 -20.94 -5.29
CA LEU A 31 -2.66 -21.92 -4.23
C LEU A 31 -3.30 -23.20 -4.80
N GLU A 32 -4.29 -23.06 -5.70
CA GLU A 32 -4.94 -24.20 -6.37
C GLU A 32 -3.94 -25.01 -7.21
N LEU A 33 -3.10 -24.33 -8.00
CA LEU A 33 -2.06 -24.97 -8.77
C LEU A 33 -1.03 -25.66 -7.87
N GLY A 34 -0.55 -24.97 -6.83
CA GLY A 34 0.41 -25.55 -5.87
C GLY A 34 -0.12 -26.79 -5.18
N TYR A 35 -1.44 -26.83 -4.91
CA TYR A 35 -2.09 -28.01 -4.36
C TYR A 35 -2.23 -29.14 -5.39
N SER A 36 -2.66 -28.84 -6.61
CA SER A 36 -2.82 -29.82 -7.67
C SER A 36 -1.50 -30.48 -8.11
N GLU A 37 -0.41 -29.69 -8.10
CA GLU A 37 0.93 -30.17 -8.44
C GLU A 37 1.68 -30.83 -7.24
N GLY A 38 1.02 -30.93 -6.07
CA GLY A 38 1.61 -31.55 -4.88
C GLY A 38 2.67 -30.68 -4.17
N CYS A 39 2.84 -29.42 -4.56
CA CYS A 39 3.73 -28.46 -3.88
C CYS A 39 3.18 -28.01 -2.53
N LEU A 40 1.87 -28.02 -2.37
CA LEU A 40 1.17 -27.72 -1.12
C LEU A 40 0.45 -28.98 -0.61
N ASN A 41 0.62 -29.29 0.68
CA ASN A 41 -0.18 -30.34 1.31
C ASN A 41 -1.59 -29.85 1.62
N SER A 42 -2.54 -30.76 1.81
CA SER A 42 -3.95 -30.46 2.07
C SER A 42 -4.16 -29.54 3.28
N LYS A 43 -3.37 -29.70 4.34
CA LYS A 43 -3.50 -28.88 5.56
C LYS A 43 -3.12 -27.42 5.29
N SER A 44 -1.99 -27.20 4.61
CA SER A 44 -1.54 -25.84 4.26
C SER A 44 -2.52 -25.18 3.28
N PHE A 45 -2.98 -25.91 2.28
CA PHE A 45 -3.95 -25.40 1.32
C PHE A 45 -5.26 -24.96 1.99
N GLN A 46 -5.84 -25.80 2.86
CA GLN A 46 -7.05 -25.46 3.62
C GLN A 46 -6.84 -24.27 4.57
N SER A 47 -5.65 -24.14 5.18
CA SER A 47 -5.32 -22.98 6.00
C SER A 47 -5.36 -21.69 5.18
N HIS A 48 -4.70 -21.66 4.03
CA HIS A 48 -4.67 -20.49 3.16
C HIS A 48 -6.03 -20.15 2.54
N GLN A 49 -6.85 -21.16 2.24
CA GLN A 49 -8.24 -20.90 1.81
C GLN A 49 -9.03 -20.17 2.89
N LYS A 50 -8.95 -20.60 4.15
CA LYS A 50 -9.62 -19.94 5.28
C LYS A 50 -9.13 -18.50 5.48
N GLU A 51 -7.82 -18.27 5.32
CA GLU A 51 -7.24 -16.92 5.38
C GLU A 51 -7.86 -16.00 4.32
N LEU A 52 -8.00 -16.49 3.08
CA LEU A 52 -8.64 -15.72 2.01
C LEU A 52 -10.15 -15.52 2.23
N GLU A 53 -10.84 -16.51 2.78
CA GLU A 53 -12.27 -16.40 3.09
C GLU A 53 -12.55 -15.40 4.22
N SER A 54 -11.66 -15.25 5.19
CA SER A 54 -11.78 -14.28 6.28
C SER A 54 -11.36 -12.86 5.89
N PHE A 55 -10.69 -12.68 4.76
CA PHE A 55 -10.13 -11.40 4.33
C PHE A 55 -11.16 -10.26 4.20
N PRO A 56 -12.37 -10.46 3.62
CA PRO A 56 -13.38 -9.39 3.53
C PRO A 56 -13.82 -8.84 4.88
N GLU A 57 -13.98 -9.70 5.88
CA GLU A 57 -14.35 -9.30 7.24
C GLU A 57 -13.22 -8.51 7.89
N LEU A 58 -11.99 -9.01 7.81
CA LEU A 58 -10.80 -8.30 8.27
C LEU A 58 -10.70 -6.89 7.68
N ILE A 59 -10.91 -6.74 6.38
CA ILE A 59 -10.87 -5.44 5.72
C ILE A 59 -11.98 -4.53 6.22
N SER A 60 -13.18 -5.03 6.41
CA SER A 60 -14.29 -4.23 6.95
C SER A 60 -13.96 -3.67 8.35
N ILE A 61 -13.37 -4.48 9.22
CA ILE A 61 -12.92 -4.07 10.55
C ILE A 61 -11.84 -2.99 10.43
N LEU A 62 -10.80 -3.23 9.62
CA LEU A 62 -9.69 -2.30 9.46
C LEU A 62 -10.11 -0.95 8.87
N LEU A 63 -11.00 -0.96 7.89
CA LEU A 63 -11.54 0.27 7.32
C LEU A 63 -12.26 1.13 8.37
N ASN A 64 -12.99 0.51 9.28
CA ASN A 64 -13.68 1.21 10.36
C ASN A 64 -12.69 1.72 11.42
N GLU A 65 -11.81 0.85 11.92
CA GLU A 65 -10.90 1.18 13.02
C GLU A 65 -9.80 2.17 12.62
N LYS A 66 -9.23 2.03 11.41
CA LYS A 66 -8.11 2.86 10.97
C LYS A 66 -8.51 4.13 10.24
N SER A 67 -9.80 4.29 9.91
CA SER A 67 -10.33 5.46 9.19
C SER A 67 -9.96 6.79 9.85
N GLY A 68 -10.17 6.92 11.16
CA GLY A 68 -9.85 8.13 11.91
C GLY A 68 -8.36 8.44 11.92
N PHE A 69 -7.53 7.42 12.08
CA PHE A 69 -6.07 7.57 12.07
C PHE A 69 -5.57 8.00 10.68
N MET A 70 -6.01 7.32 9.63
CA MET A 70 -5.62 7.65 8.25
C MET A 70 -6.05 9.05 7.83
N ARG A 71 -7.24 9.48 8.27
CA ARG A 71 -7.72 10.84 8.05
C ARG A 71 -6.83 11.86 8.75
N ASN A 72 -6.44 11.59 10.00
CA ASN A 72 -5.54 12.49 10.73
C ASN A 72 -4.15 12.54 10.08
N LEU A 73 -3.60 11.40 9.69
CA LEU A 73 -2.33 11.31 8.98
C LEU A 73 -2.36 12.14 7.68
N ALA A 74 -3.39 12.00 6.86
CA ALA A 74 -3.58 12.78 5.64
C ALA A 74 -3.61 14.28 5.93
N ARG A 75 -4.31 14.70 7.00
CA ARG A 75 -4.41 16.11 7.40
C ARG A 75 -3.06 16.70 7.82
N ILE A 76 -2.30 16.01 8.66
CA ILE A 76 -1.00 16.52 9.16
C ILE A 76 0.09 16.50 8.08
N THR A 77 -0.05 15.67 7.04
CA THR A 77 0.87 15.58 5.90
C THR A 77 0.35 16.29 4.65
N SER A 78 -0.72 17.08 4.74
CA SER A 78 -1.38 17.70 3.57
C SER A 78 -0.52 18.71 2.81
N SER A 79 0.51 19.27 3.45
CA SER A 79 1.48 20.19 2.82
C SER A 79 2.59 19.48 2.04
N VAL A 80 2.75 18.16 2.23
CA VAL A 80 3.82 17.38 1.62
C VAL A 80 3.54 17.18 0.13
N GLN A 81 4.52 17.55 -0.71
CA GLN A 81 4.41 17.47 -2.17
C GLN A 81 5.13 16.26 -2.76
N ASN A 82 6.12 15.70 -2.05
CA ASN A 82 6.97 14.62 -2.54
C ASN A 82 6.91 13.42 -1.60
N TRP A 83 6.52 12.29 -2.17
CA TRP A 83 6.38 11.03 -1.45
C TRP A 83 7.20 9.92 -2.09
N ILE A 84 7.85 9.13 -1.26
CA ILE A 84 8.51 7.88 -1.68
C ILE A 84 7.82 6.74 -0.95
N PHE A 85 7.30 5.77 -1.71
CA PHE A 85 6.68 4.56 -1.18
C PHE A 85 7.68 3.41 -1.28
N LEU A 86 7.94 2.74 -0.18
CA LEU A 86 9.06 1.80 -0.07
C LEU A 86 8.62 0.43 0.43
N GLY A 87 9.01 -0.62 -0.30
CA GLY A 87 8.74 -2.00 0.07
C GLY A 87 9.88 -2.94 -0.32
N CYS A 88 10.11 -3.98 0.48
CA CYS A 88 11.03 -5.06 0.18
C CYS A 88 10.29 -6.29 -0.39
N GLY A 89 10.88 -7.00 -1.34
CA GLY A 89 10.32 -8.24 -1.88
C GLY A 89 8.88 -8.07 -2.38
N ILE A 90 7.96 -8.87 -1.87
CA ILE A 90 6.53 -8.84 -2.24
C ILE A 90 5.81 -7.53 -1.84
N TYR A 91 6.40 -6.70 -1.00
CA TYR A 91 5.88 -5.38 -0.62
C TYR A 91 6.27 -4.28 -1.62
N TYR A 92 7.21 -4.52 -2.53
CA TYR A 92 7.56 -3.56 -3.57
C TYR A 92 6.41 -3.30 -4.56
N PRO A 93 5.72 -4.30 -5.12
CA PRO A 93 4.53 -4.06 -5.93
C PRO A 93 3.43 -3.29 -5.18
N VAL A 94 3.29 -3.50 -3.87
CA VAL A 94 2.37 -2.72 -3.02
C VAL A 94 2.77 -1.25 -2.98
N ALA A 95 4.06 -0.97 -2.83
CA ALA A 95 4.61 0.39 -2.86
C ALA A 95 4.34 1.08 -4.21
N MET A 96 4.54 0.37 -5.33
CA MET A 96 4.26 0.90 -6.67
C MET A 96 2.79 1.24 -6.87
N GLU A 97 1.88 0.33 -6.54
CA GLU A 97 0.43 0.53 -6.67
C GLU A 97 -0.05 1.67 -5.75
N SER A 98 0.48 1.76 -4.54
CA SER A 98 0.11 2.80 -3.58
C SER A 98 0.59 4.18 -4.03
N ALA A 99 1.82 4.29 -4.55
CA ALA A 99 2.34 5.51 -5.16
C ALA A 99 1.53 5.92 -6.39
N LEU A 100 1.11 4.97 -7.21
CA LEU A 100 0.23 5.21 -8.36
C LEU A 100 -1.10 5.79 -7.89
N LYS A 101 -1.76 5.21 -6.89
CA LYS A 101 -3.02 5.74 -6.34
C LYS A 101 -2.84 7.13 -5.75
N MET A 102 -1.75 7.38 -5.04
CA MET A 102 -1.44 8.72 -4.53
C MET A 102 -1.37 9.72 -5.68
N LYS A 103 -0.61 9.46 -6.74
CA LYS A 103 -0.52 10.33 -7.92
C LYS A 103 -1.86 10.57 -8.58
N GLU A 104 -2.63 9.51 -8.81
CA GLU A 104 -3.89 9.57 -9.56
C GLU A 104 -4.94 10.45 -8.90
N VAL A 105 -5.11 10.35 -7.58
CA VAL A 105 -6.21 11.02 -6.89
C VAL A 105 -5.82 12.34 -6.23
N THR A 106 -4.53 12.53 -5.88
CA THR A 106 -4.05 13.74 -5.18
C THR A 106 -3.31 14.71 -6.08
N TYR A 107 -2.70 14.21 -7.16
CA TYR A 107 -1.79 14.93 -8.08
C TYR A 107 -0.46 15.31 -7.44
N LEU A 108 -0.13 14.75 -6.28
CA LEU A 108 1.16 14.88 -5.64
C LEU A 108 2.20 14.02 -6.36
N HIS A 109 3.46 14.44 -6.30
CA HIS A 109 4.54 13.56 -6.74
C HIS A 109 4.68 12.39 -5.76
N ALA A 110 4.61 11.18 -6.28
CA ALA A 110 4.76 9.96 -5.49
C ALA A 110 5.46 8.87 -6.33
N GLU A 111 6.49 8.28 -5.79
CA GLU A 111 7.25 7.22 -6.47
C GLU A 111 7.30 5.96 -5.61
N GLY A 112 7.03 4.81 -6.22
CA GLY A 112 7.15 3.49 -5.58
C GLY A 112 8.47 2.84 -5.97
N MET A 113 9.26 2.40 -4.98
CA MET A 113 10.55 1.79 -5.26
C MET A 113 10.91 0.67 -4.29
N PRO A 114 11.84 -0.21 -4.68
CA PRO A 114 12.38 -1.21 -3.77
C PRO A 114 13.21 -0.53 -2.68
N ALA A 115 12.93 -0.82 -1.40
CA ALA A 115 13.64 -0.20 -0.30
C ALA A 115 15.17 -0.43 -0.32
N GLY A 116 15.61 -1.59 -0.83
CA GLY A 116 17.04 -1.88 -0.97
C GLY A 116 17.78 -1.07 -2.05
N PHE A 117 17.08 -0.30 -2.88
CA PHE A 117 17.67 0.51 -3.96
C PHE A 117 17.94 1.97 -3.59
N LEU A 118 17.59 2.39 -2.38
CA LEU A 118 17.77 3.76 -1.90
C LEU A 118 19.19 4.30 -2.13
N LYS A 119 20.20 3.51 -1.85
CA LYS A 119 21.64 3.86 -1.97
C LYS A 119 22.11 4.06 -3.42
N HIS A 120 21.32 3.71 -4.42
CA HIS A 120 21.70 3.88 -5.83
C HIS A 120 21.28 5.24 -6.43
N GLY A 121 21.03 6.24 -5.58
CA GLY A 121 20.74 7.62 -5.99
C GLY A 121 19.70 8.30 -5.12
N THR A 122 18.61 7.61 -4.77
CA THR A 122 17.45 8.19 -4.07
C THR A 122 17.80 8.81 -2.71
N LEU A 123 18.78 8.28 -2.00
CA LEU A 123 19.22 8.87 -0.73
C LEU A 123 19.69 10.32 -0.86
N SER A 124 20.12 10.76 -2.06
CA SER A 124 20.50 12.15 -2.31
C SER A 124 19.31 13.13 -2.28
N MET A 125 18.09 12.61 -2.44
CA MET A 125 16.86 13.41 -2.43
C MET A 125 16.23 13.51 -1.03
N ILE A 126 16.76 12.76 -0.06
CA ILE A 126 16.17 12.70 1.28
C ILE A 126 16.49 13.98 2.05
N GLU A 127 15.43 14.67 2.40
CA GLU A 127 15.38 15.86 3.22
C GLU A 127 14.03 15.93 3.96
N GLU A 128 13.84 16.88 4.85
CA GLU A 128 12.62 17.02 5.67
C GLU A 128 11.36 17.17 4.82
N SER A 129 11.46 17.78 3.63
CA SER A 129 10.33 18.00 2.71
C SER A 129 9.90 16.74 1.97
N VAL A 130 10.72 15.68 1.95
CA VAL A 130 10.44 14.40 1.30
C VAL A 130 9.99 13.39 2.34
N HIS A 131 8.74 12.95 2.24
CA HIS A 131 8.18 11.95 3.16
C HIS A 131 8.27 10.55 2.54
N SER A 132 8.64 9.59 3.38
CA SER A 132 8.80 8.20 2.99
C SER A 132 7.77 7.32 3.69
N LEU A 133 6.97 6.57 2.92
CA LEU A 133 6.02 5.60 3.46
C LEU A 133 6.55 4.19 3.26
N PHE A 134 6.74 3.47 4.36
CA PHE A 134 7.23 2.11 4.39
C PHE A 134 6.12 1.08 4.59
N PHE A 135 6.15 0.04 3.79
CA PHE A 135 5.40 -1.20 3.98
C PHE A 135 6.30 -2.17 4.76
N VAL A 136 6.17 -2.18 6.09
CA VAL A 136 7.02 -2.99 6.97
C VAL A 136 6.45 -4.40 7.03
N PRO A 137 7.22 -5.43 6.60
CA PRO A 137 6.80 -6.82 6.73
C PRO A 137 6.61 -7.23 8.19
N PRO A 138 5.77 -8.24 8.50
CA PRO A 138 5.72 -8.80 9.85
C PRO A 138 7.12 -9.25 10.32
N PRO A 139 7.46 -9.15 11.62
CA PRO A 139 8.76 -9.59 12.14
C PRO A 139 9.07 -11.06 11.89
N ALA A 140 8.04 -11.89 11.67
CA ALA A 140 8.22 -13.30 11.30
C ALA A 140 8.87 -13.48 9.91
N GLU A 141 8.78 -12.50 9.03
CA GLU A 141 9.46 -12.44 7.74
C GLU A 141 10.87 -11.85 7.89
N VAL A 142 11.72 -12.51 8.65
CA VAL A 142 12.99 -11.99 9.19
C VAL A 142 13.85 -11.29 8.14
N ASP A 143 14.04 -11.87 6.94
CA ASP A 143 14.90 -11.30 5.90
C ASP A 143 14.31 -9.99 5.33
N LEU A 144 13.05 -9.99 4.95
CA LEU A 144 12.37 -8.82 4.40
C LEU A 144 12.21 -7.72 5.46
N HIS A 145 11.88 -8.11 6.69
CA HIS A 145 11.77 -7.19 7.81
C HIS A 145 13.10 -6.48 8.08
N ASN A 146 14.19 -7.21 8.27
CA ASN A 146 15.52 -6.65 8.54
C ASN A 146 15.98 -5.70 7.42
N ARG A 147 15.78 -6.06 6.16
CA ARG A 147 16.11 -5.19 5.02
C ARG A 147 15.27 -3.91 5.04
N THR A 148 14.02 -3.99 5.45
CA THR A 148 13.15 -2.82 5.58
C THR A 148 13.60 -1.92 6.71
N ILE A 149 13.95 -2.48 7.87
CA ILE A 149 14.50 -1.73 9.00
C ILE A 149 15.78 -0.97 8.63
N ILE A 150 16.72 -1.64 7.93
CA ILE A 150 17.95 -0.97 7.44
C ILE A 150 17.60 0.22 6.54
N ALA A 151 16.63 0.05 5.62
CA ALA A 151 16.22 1.14 4.73
C ALA A 151 15.55 2.32 5.49
N ILE A 152 14.78 2.03 6.54
CA ILE A 152 14.21 3.03 7.44
C ILE A 152 15.33 3.82 8.13
N GLU A 153 16.35 3.14 8.68
CA GLU A 153 17.49 3.75 9.32
C GLU A 153 18.32 4.61 8.35
N GLU A 154 18.48 4.15 7.10
CA GLU A 154 19.18 4.91 6.05
C GLU A 154 18.51 6.27 5.76
N ILE A 155 17.19 6.34 5.78
CA ILE A 155 16.44 7.60 5.59
C ILE A 155 16.46 8.42 6.88
N LYS A 156 16.22 7.79 8.04
CA LYS A 156 16.20 8.47 9.34
C LYS A 156 17.49 9.23 9.63
N THR A 157 18.62 8.63 9.36
CA THR A 157 19.94 9.26 9.57
C THR A 157 20.22 10.46 8.68
N ARG A 158 19.39 10.67 7.65
CA ARG A 158 19.45 11.81 6.72
C ARG A 158 18.35 12.86 6.98
N GLY A 159 17.58 12.69 8.06
CA GLY A 159 16.55 13.65 8.45
C GLY A 159 15.25 13.57 7.64
N GLY A 160 15.05 12.49 6.88
CA GLY A 160 13.78 12.27 6.16
C GLY A 160 12.65 11.89 7.12
N THR A 161 11.43 12.33 6.83
CA THR A 161 10.23 11.99 7.61
C THR A 161 9.69 10.62 7.23
N LEU A 162 9.44 9.79 8.24
CA LEU A 162 9.12 8.38 8.11
C LEU A 162 7.67 8.08 8.51
N VAL A 163 6.89 7.61 7.56
CA VAL A 163 5.58 6.99 7.79
C VAL A 163 5.72 5.49 7.61
N GLY A 164 5.13 4.68 8.47
CA GLY A 164 5.20 3.23 8.30
C GLY A 164 3.92 2.52 8.66
N LEU A 165 3.52 1.57 7.81
CA LEU A 165 2.49 0.58 8.11
C LEU A 165 3.22 -0.65 8.64
N TYR A 166 3.03 -0.99 9.92
CA TYR A 166 3.74 -2.07 10.61
C TYR A 166 2.76 -2.95 11.40
N PHE A 167 3.19 -4.12 11.83
CA PHE A 167 2.33 -5.05 12.54
C PHE A 167 2.55 -5.01 14.06
N GLU A 168 1.49 -5.29 14.81
CA GLU A 168 1.48 -5.32 16.27
C GLU A 168 2.62 -6.20 16.83
N GLY A 169 3.24 -5.72 17.89
CA GLY A 169 4.38 -6.37 18.55
C GLY A 169 5.74 -5.98 17.96
N ASP A 170 5.80 -5.24 16.83
CA ASP A 170 7.05 -4.76 16.25
C ASP A 170 7.49 -3.44 16.91
N SER A 171 8.10 -3.55 18.07
CA SER A 171 8.64 -2.39 18.79
C SER A 171 9.81 -1.71 18.08
N GLN A 172 10.58 -2.45 17.28
CA GLN A 172 11.70 -1.92 16.53
C GLN A 172 11.22 -0.96 15.45
N ALA A 173 10.32 -1.40 14.56
CA ALA A 173 9.74 -0.54 13.54
C ALA A 173 9.05 0.68 14.17
N LYS A 174 8.23 0.47 15.21
CA LYS A 174 7.53 1.54 15.91
C LYS A 174 8.46 2.65 16.42
N SER A 175 9.62 2.30 16.97
CA SER A 175 10.58 3.26 17.53
C SER A 175 11.32 4.10 16.47
N LEU A 176 11.35 3.63 15.24
CA LEU A 176 12.05 4.29 14.14
C LEU A 176 11.15 5.27 13.37
N LEU A 177 9.84 5.04 13.35
CA LEU A 177 8.88 5.78 12.54
C LEU A 177 8.38 7.05 13.25
N ASP A 178 8.25 8.13 12.50
CA ASP A 178 7.68 9.40 12.99
C ASP A 178 6.15 9.32 13.03
N HIS A 179 5.55 8.64 12.05
CA HIS A 179 4.13 8.34 11.99
C HIS A 179 3.93 6.83 11.81
N ALA A 180 3.69 6.14 12.92
CA ALA A 180 3.57 4.70 12.96
C ALA A 180 2.10 4.24 12.94
N VAL A 181 1.71 3.50 11.91
CA VAL A 181 0.36 2.93 11.75
C VAL A 181 0.41 1.45 12.10
N GLU A 182 -0.07 1.10 13.28
CA GLU A 182 -0.10 -0.27 13.76
C GLU A 182 -1.26 -1.07 13.16
N LEU A 183 -0.95 -2.27 12.70
CA LEU A 183 -1.87 -3.24 12.11
C LEU A 183 -1.98 -4.45 13.02
N PRO A 184 -3.14 -5.12 13.09
CA PRO A 184 -3.23 -6.39 13.78
C PRO A 184 -2.36 -7.45 13.10
N PRO A 185 -1.94 -8.49 13.82
CA PRO A 185 -1.24 -9.61 13.23
C PRO A 185 -2.14 -10.30 12.19
N VAL A 186 -1.60 -10.55 11.01
CA VAL A 186 -2.30 -11.21 9.93
C VAL A 186 -1.43 -12.27 9.28
N PRO A 187 -2.00 -13.29 8.62
CA PRO A 187 -1.23 -14.27 7.88
C PRO A 187 -0.36 -13.62 6.80
N PHE A 188 0.82 -14.19 6.60
CA PHE A 188 1.84 -13.73 5.65
C PHE A 188 1.28 -13.41 4.25
N LEU A 189 0.47 -14.31 3.68
CA LEU A 189 -0.02 -14.17 2.31
C LEU A 189 -0.96 -12.98 2.12
N ILE A 190 -1.63 -12.52 3.17
CA ILE A 190 -2.58 -11.41 3.10
C ILE A 190 -2.01 -10.09 3.63
N ALA A 191 -0.88 -10.11 4.32
CA ALA A 191 -0.24 -8.93 4.89
C ALA A 191 0.00 -7.79 3.86
N PRO A 192 0.53 -8.06 2.64
CA PRO A 192 0.71 -7.02 1.63
C PRO A 192 -0.61 -6.37 1.18
N PHE A 193 -1.69 -7.15 1.09
CA PHE A 193 -3.00 -6.63 0.68
C PHE A 193 -3.63 -5.73 1.73
N VAL A 194 -3.47 -6.08 3.00
CA VAL A 194 -3.90 -5.24 4.13
C VAL A 194 -3.22 -3.87 4.07
N GLN A 195 -1.91 -3.86 3.90
CA GLN A 195 -1.14 -2.62 3.81
C GLN A 195 -1.50 -1.81 2.55
N MET A 196 -1.74 -2.46 1.41
CA MET A 196 -2.18 -1.81 0.18
C MET A 196 -3.50 -1.05 0.38
N ILE A 197 -4.48 -1.67 1.05
CA ILE A 197 -5.79 -1.06 1.31
C ILE A 197 -5.64 0.18 2.19
N LEU A 198 -4.78 0.13 3.22
CA LEU A 198 -4.55 1.30 4.08
C LEU A 198 -3.82 2.42 3.35
N ALA A 199 -2.89 2.11 2.47
CA ALA A 199 -2.25 3.12 1.63
C ALA A 199 -3.25 3.75 0.63
N GLN A 200 -4.19 2.97 0.09
CA GLN A 200 -5.29 3.47 -0.73
C GLN A 200 -6.23 4.38 0.09
N MET A 201 -6.52 4.02 1.33
CA MET A 201 -7.28 4.86 2.26
C MET A 201 -6.54 6.17 2.57
N PHE A 202 -5.22 6.12 2.75
CA PHE A 202 -4.39 7.30 2.94
C PHE A 202 -4.47 8.25 1.73
N ALA A 203 -4.30 7.72 0.51
CA ALA A 203 -4.44 8.50 -0.72
C ALA A 203 -5.84 9.12 -0.86
N TYR A 204 -6.90 8.37 -0.49
CA TYR A 204 -8.28 8.85 -0.48
C TYR A 204 -8.46 10.05 0.45
N TYR A 205 -8.03 9.97 1.71
CA TYR A 205 -8.17 11.07 2.66
C TYR A 205 -7.28 12.27 2.30
N THR A 206 -6.09 12.03 1.78
CA THR A 206 -5.22 13.09 1.26
C THR A 206 -5.90 13.85 0.11
N ALA A 207 -6.56 13.13 -0.81
CA ALA A 207 -7.31 13.76 -1.89
C ALA A 207 -8.50 14.60 -1.38
N LEU A 208 -9.20 14.12 -0.35
CA LEU A 208 -10.28 14.88 0.30
C LEU A 208 -9.77 16.17 0.93
N ASP A 209 -8.67 16.11 1.69
CA ASP A 209 -8.08 17.29 2.34
C ASP A 209 -7.58 18.32 1.32
N LEU A 210 -7.04 17.84 0.20
CA LEU A 210 -6.64 18.67 -0.94
C LEU A 210 -7.83 19.12 -1.82
N LYS A 211 -9.08 18.78 -1.44
CA LYS A 211 -10.30 19.09 -2.18
C LYS A 211 -10.26 18.63 -3.65
N ARG A 212 -9.67 17.46 -3.89
CA ARG A 212 -9.60 16.86 -5.23
C ARG A 212 -10.88 16.07 -5.53
N ASN A 213 -11.26 16.05 -6.81
CA ASN A 213 -12.37 15.21 -7.25
C ASN A 213 -11.88 13.77 -7.44
N ILE A 214 -12.21 12.90 -6.49
CA ILE A 214 -11.75 11.49 -6.47
C ILE A 214 -12.49 10.65 -7.50
N ASP A 215 -13.74 10.99 -7.80
CA ASP A 215 -14.55 10.24 -8.77
C ASP A 215 -14.20 10.59 -10.23
N LYS A 216 -13.61 11.76 -10.46
CA LYS A 216 -13.20 12.24 -11.79
C LYS A 216 -11.84 12.94 -11.71
N PRO A 217 -10.74 12.18 -11.49
CA PRO A 217 -9.42 12.76 -11.50
C PRO A 217 -9.10 13.43 -12.85
N ARG A 218 -8.38 14.55 -12.80
CA ARG A 218 -8.02 15.28 -14.01
C ARG A 218 -7.08 14.43 -14.89
N ASN A 219 -7.17 14.60 -16.19
CA ASN A 219 -6.27 14.02 -17.20
C ASN A 219 -6.23 12.47 -17.23
N LEU A 220 -7.11 11.80 -16.50
CA LEU A 220 -7.22 10.35 -16.55
C LEU A 220 -8.43 9.96 -17.38
N ALA A 221 -8.19 9.34 -18.52
CA ALA A 221 -9.20 8.75 -19.39
C ALA A 221 -8.74 7.36 -19.85
N LYS A 222 -9.68 6.44 -20.04
CA LYS A 222 -9.38 5.07 -20.49
C LYS A 222 -8.85 5.03 -21.94
N SER A 223 -9.17 6.04 -22.72
CA SER A 223 -8.66 6.25 -24.08
C SER A 223 -8.24 7.70 -24.21
N VAL A 224 -6.97 7.92 -24.54
CA VAL A 224 -6.50 9.23 -24.97
C VAL A 224 -6.79 9.33 -26.47
N THR A 225 -7.88 10.01 -26.81
CA THR A 225 -8.09 10.46 -28.19
C THR A 225 -7.39 11.82 -28.33
N VAL A 226 -6.21 11.81 -28.91
CA VAL A 226 -5.61 13.01 -29.51
C VAL A 226 -6.39 13.23 -30.79
N GLY A 227 -7.29 14.23 -30.79
CA GLY A 227 -7.93 14.75 -31.98
C GLY A 227 -7.03 15.77 -32.63
#